data_6f257185c3d958e9c0a2db82cd4d8d64
#
_entry.id   6f257185c3d958e9c0a2db82cd4d8d64
#
_cell.length_a   1.000
_cell.length_b   1.000
_cell.length_c   1.000
_cell.angle_alpha   90.00
_cell.angle_beta   90.00
_cell.angle_gamma   90.00
#
_symmetry.space_group_name_H-M   'P 1'
#
loop_
_entity.id
_entity.type
_entity.pdbx_description
1 polymer ?
#
loop_
_entity_poly.entity_id
_entity_poly.type
_entity_poly.pdbx_seq_one_letter_code
_entity_poly.pdbx_strand_id
1 'polypeptide(L)'
;MYEVATREMPERSLLCVKRNVDEQGQWAFGKEFIAILRERPLPRIEGRAGAFFCIYWAWVSADSDGPVEWCRPVPEAEAHALAEHYPELTLRTEPAHREAFVAVPAGPGGISAVHFQLAMEALQAWAQEQEQDHEGERLTLTPEDLGLRINYFRTGPVADPVPDFDVAVPFAVER
;
A
#
# COMPACT_ATOMS: atom_id res chain seq x y z
N MET A 1 13.56 4.38 16.75
CA MET A 1 13.54 3.15 15.90
C MET A 1 12.08 2.80 15.64
N TYR A 2 11.72 2.48 14.42
CA TYR A 2 10.36 2.06 14.10
C TYR A 2 10.15 0.61 14.53
N GLU A 3 8.97 0.34 15.09
CA GLU A 3 8.56 -1.01 15.46
C GLU A 3 7.90 -1.69 14.28
N VAL A 4 8.34 -2.90 13.94
CA VAL A 4 7.75 -3.72 12.90
C VAL A 4 6.72 -4.64 13.52
N ALA A 5 5.53 -4.65 12.93
CA ALA A 5 4.46 -5.58 13.26
C ALA A 5 4.07 -6.40 12.03
N THR A 6 3.33 -7.47 12.23
CA THR A 6 2.81 -8.30 11.15
C THR A 6 1.30 -8.37 11.19
N ARG A 7 0.69 -8.62 10.04
CA ARG A 7 -0.76 -8.85 9.93
C ARG A 7 -1.07 -9.84 8.82
N GLU A 8 -2.19 -10.50 8.95
CA GLU A 8 -2.78 -11.30 7.88
C GLU A 8 -3.76 -10.45 7.08
N MET A 9 -3.61 -10.48 5.76
CA MET A 9 -4.51 -9.81 4.84
C MET A 9 -5.39 -10.85 4.17
N PRO A 10 -6.73 -10.71 4.27
CA PRO A 10 -7.64 -11.59 3.56
C PRO A 10 -7.59 -11.32 2.06
N GLU A 11 -8.05 -12.28 1.27
CA GLU A 11 -8.38 -12.02 -0.14
C GLU A 11 -9.38 -10.87 -0.22
N ARG A 12 -9.16 -9.95 -1.16
CA ARG A 12 -10.00 -8.77 -1.33
C ARG A 12 -10.12 -8.33 -2.77
N SER A 13 -11.25 -7.69 -3.07
CA SER A 13 -11.51 -7.05 -4.36
C SER A 13 -10.99 -5.62 -4.34
N LEU A 14 -10.32 -5.21 -5.41
CA LEU A 14 -9.68 -3.90 -5.54
C LEU A 14 -10.11 -3.22 -6.83
N LEU A 15 -10.40 -1.93 -6.76
CA LEU A 15 -10.43 -1.04 -7.92
C LEU A 15 -9.08 -0.34 -8.02
N CYS A 16 -8.39 -0.53 -9.13
CA CYS A 16 -6.99 -0.14 -9.30
C CYS A 16 -6.74 0.64 -10.58
N VAL A 17 -5.69 1.44 -10.56
CA VAL A 17 -5.10 2.04 -11.75
C VAL A 17 -3.58 2.00 -11.64
N LYS A 18 -2.92 1.55 -12.71
CA LYS A 18 -1.47 1.35 -12.76
C LYS A 18 -0.86 2.17 -13.87
N ARG A 19 0.22 2.89 -13.59
CA ARG A 19 0.97 3.68 -14.56
C ARG A 19 2.47 3.59 -14.30
N ASN A 20 3.27 3.73 -15.36
CA ASN A 20 4.69 4.05 -15.21
C ASN A 20 4.85 5.53 -14.95
N VAL A 21 5.49 5.88 -13.86
CA VAL A 21 5.72 7.25 -13.42
C VAL A 21 7.13 7.44 -12.86
N ASP A 22 7.66 8.64 -13.02
CA ASP A 22 8.84 9.10 -12.31
C ASP A 22 8.48 9.70 -10.94
N GLU A 23 9.46 10.21 -10.23
CA GLU A 23 9.26 10.81 -8.90
C GLU A 23 8.27 11.98 -8.91
N GLN A 24 8.26 12.81 -9.95
CA GLN A 24 7.30 13.91 -10.07
C GLN A 24 5.93 13.43 -10.50
N GLY A 25 5.87 12.51 -11.44
CA GLY A 25 4.64 11.94 -11.99
C GLY A 25 3.83 11.17 -10.96
N GLN A 26 4.48 10.52 -9.98
CA GLN A 26 3.79 9.79 -8.91
C GLN A 26 2.89 10.70 -8.06
N TRP A 27 3.30 11.94 -7.79
CA TRP A 27 2.50 12.90 -7.02
C TRP A 27 1.26 13.37 -7.78
N ALA A 28 1.41 13.67 -9.07
CA ALA A 28 0.28 14.02 -9.94
C ALA A 28 -0.69 12.85 -10.06
N PHE A 29 -0.19 11.63 -10.23
CA PHE A 29 -0.99 10.42 -10.32
C PHE A 29 -1.78 10.13 -9.04
N GLY A 30 -1.17 10.29 -7.87
CA GLY A 30 -1.87 10.15 -6.59
C GLY A 30 -3.00 11.17 -6.42
N LYS A 31 -2.79 12.42 -6.82
CA LYS A 31 -3.83 13.46 -6.79
C LYS A 31 -5.00 13.15 -7.70
N GLU A 32 -4.75 12.65 -8.91
CA GLU A 32 -5.80 12.22 -9.84
C GLU A 32 -6.63 11.08 -9.25
N PHE A 33 -5.98 10.06 -8.67
CA PHE A 33 -6.67 8.95 -8.05
C PHE A 33 -7.57 9.39 -6.89
N ILE A 34 -7.05 10.24 -6.00
CA ILE A 34 -7.83 10.80 -4.89
C ILE A 34 -9.02 11.63 -5.40
N ALA A 35 -8.85 12.40 -6.48
CA ALA A 35 -9.92 13.18 -7.08
C ALA A 35 -11.05 12.26 -7.59
N ILE A 36 -10.72 11.17 -8.28
CA ILE A 36 -11.70 10.15 -8.72
C ILE A 36 -12.51 9.62 -7.54
N LEU A 37 -11.85 9.26 -6.43
CA LEU A 37 -12.51 8.73 -5.25
C LEU A 37 -13.41 9.75 -4.54
N ARG A 38 -13.11 11.05 -4.66
CA ARG A 38 -13.92 12.13 -4.06
C ARG A 38 -15.17 12.46 -4.86
N GLU A 39 -15.08 12.39 -6.17
CA GLU A 39 -16.23 12.69 -7.05
C GLU A 39 -17.36 11.68 -6.89
N ARG A 40 -17.03 10.44 -6.56
CA ARG A 40 -17.97 9.33 -6.44
C ARG A 40 -17.67 8.56 -5.16
N PRO A 41 -18.45 8.79 -4.09
CA PRO A 41 -18.19 8.15 -2.80
C PRO A 41 -18.33 6.63 -2.89
N LEU A 42 -17.31 5.93 -2.41
CA LEU A 42 -17.27 4.49 -2.28
C LEU A 42 -17.69 4.06 -0.86
N PRO A 43 -18.30 2.89 -0.70
CA PRO A 43 -18.60 2.35 0.62
C PRO A 43 -17.29 2.17 1.42
N ARG A 44 -17.35 2.48 2.70
CA ARG A 44 -16.23 2.25 3.61
C ARG A 44 -16.08 0.76 3.89
N ILE A 45 -14.84 0.28 3.83
CA ILE A 45 -14.46 -1.01 4.41
C ILE A 45 -13.80 -0.69 5.75
N GLU A 46 -14.32 -1.30 6.81
CA GLU A 46 -13.76 -1.14 8.15
C GLU A 46 -12.41 -1.86 8.25
N GLY A 47 -11.47 -1.25 8.98
CA GLY A 47 -10.17 -1.81 9.26
C GLY A 47 -8.99 -0.94 8.78
N ARG A 48 -7.79 -1.26 9.27
CA ARG A 48 -6.57 -0.47 9.01
C ARG A 48 -6.17 -0.41 7.54
N ALA A 49 -6.52 -1.40 6.74
CA ALA A 49 -6.23 -1.45 5.30
C ALA A 49 -7.39 -0.98 4.42
N GLY A 50 -8.35 -0.26 4.98
CA GLY A 50 -9.64 -0.05 4.37
C GLY A 50 -9.79 1.17 3.47
N ALA A 51 -8.89 2.16 3.52
CA ALA A 51 -9.12 3.40 2.81
C ALA A 51 -8.66 3.33 1.35
N PHE A 52 -7.36 3.31 1.12
CA PHE A 52 -6.72 3.11 -0.18
C PHE A 52 -5.23 2.89 0.04
N PHE A 53 -4.54 2.38 -0.96
CA PHE A 53 -3.10 2.17 -0.88
C PHE A 53 -2.44 2.30 -2.24
N CYS A 54 -1.14 2.55 -2.19
CA CYS A 54 -0.29 2.65 -3.35
C CYS A 54 0.71 1.50 -3.34
N ILE A 55 0.88 0.82 -4.46
CA ILE A 55 1.86 -0.25 -4.64
C ILE A 55 2.99 0.26 -5.53
N TYR A 56 4.22 0.11 -5.07
CA TYR A 56 5.42 0.29 -5.87
C TYR A 56 5.91 -1.07 -6.36
N TRP A 57 5.72 -1.35 -7.64
CA TRP A 57 6.17 -2.60 -8.26
C TRP A 57 7.64 -2.60 -8.62
N ALA A 58 8.23 -1.42 -8.73
CA ALA A 58 9.66 -1.20 -8.90
C ALA A 58 10.05 0.13 -8.28
N TRP A 59 11.35 0.37 -8.16
CA TRP A 59 11.85 1.64 -7.66
C TRP A 59 11.52 2.79 -8.61
N VAL A 60 11.09 3.89 -8.03
CA VAL A 60 10.78 5.14 -8.72
C VAL A 60 11.72 6.23 -8.20
N SER A 61 12.37 6.95 -9.12
CA SER A 61 13.27 8.04 -8.79
C SER A 61 13.15 9.18 -9.80
N ALA A 62 13.93 10.24 -9.60
CA ALA A 62 13.99 11.36 -10.55
C ALA A 62 14.49 10.91 -11.95
N ASP A 63 15.32 9.86 -12.01
CA ASP A 63 15.98 9.38 -13.22
C ASP A 63 15.44 8.03 -13.71
N SER A 64 14.43 7.47 -13.03
CA SER A 64 13.89 6.15 -13.35
C SER A 64 12.39 6.08 -13.15
N ASP A 65 11.68 5.82 -14.23
CA ASP A 65 10.26 5.48 -14.18
C ASP A 65 10.07 4.07 -13.64
N GLY A 66 8.99 3.89 -12.89
CA GLY A 66 8.57 2.58 -12.41
C GLY A 66 7.04 2.46 -12.37
N PRO A 67 6.52 1.22 -12.40
CA PRO A 67 5.10 0.99 -12.30
C PRO A 67 4.62 1.23 -10.86
N VAL A 68 3.67 2.14 -10.74
CA VAL A 68 2.96 2.48 -9.50
C VAL A 68 1.48 2.19 -9.70
N GLU A 69 0.86 1.53 -8.74
CA GLU A 69 -0.55 1.17 -8.78
C GLU A 69 -1.27 1.74 -7.56
N TRP A 70 -2.33 2.51 -7.79
CA TRP A 70 -3.24 2.97 -6.75
C TRP A 70 -4.44 2.04 -6.66
N CYS A 71 -4.78 1.64 -5.45
CA CYS A 71 -5.80 0.64 -5.17
C CYS A 71 -6.79 1.11 -4.11
N ARG A 72 -8.05 0.79 -4.34
CA ARG A 72 -9.13 0.99 -3.39
C ARG A 72 -9.84 -0.32 -3.12
N PRO A 73 -9.75 -0.88 -1.91
CA PRO A 73 -10.55 -2.05 -1.54
C PRO A 73 -12.04 -1.75 -1.62
N VAL A 74 -12.80 -2.69 -2.13
CA VAL A 74 -14.26 -2.60 -2.24
C VAL A 74 -14.90 -3.90 -1.73
N PRO A 75 -16.15 -3.85 -1.22
CA PRO A 75 -16.87 -5.06 -0.83
C PRO A 75 -17.04 -5.99 -2.02
N GLU A 76 -16.74 -7.27 -1.85
CA GLU A 76 -16.82 -8.28 -2.92
C GLU A 76 -18.21 -8.32 -3.57
N ALA A 77 -19.26 -8.28 -2.77
CA ALA A 77 -20.64 -8.33 -3.25
C ALA A 77 -21.03 -7.14 -4.16
N GLU A 78 -20.34 -6.02 -4.03
CA GLU A 78 -20.63 -4.79 -4.78
C GLU A 78 -19.57 -4.48 -5.85
N ALA A 79 -18.49 -5.28 -5.91
CA ALA A 79 -17.29 -4.96 -6.69
C ALA A 79 -17.58 -4.75 -8.17
N HIS A 80 -18.35 -5.61 -8.82
CA HIS A 80 -18.69 -5.48 -10.23
C HIS A 80 -19.57 -4.26 -10.52
N ALA A 81 -20.57 -4.01 -9.69
CA ALA A 81 -21.46 -2.84 -9.85
C ALA A 81 -20.67 -1.53 -9.65
N LEU A 82 -19.76 -1.50 -8.68
CA LEU A 82 -18.89 -0.35 -8.46
C LEU A 82 -17.92 -0.13 -9.62
N ALA A 83 -17.35 -1.19 -10.19
CA ALA A 83 -16.44 -1.10 -11.33
C ALA A 83 -17.11 -0.45 -12.56
N GLU A 84 -18.40 -0.67 -12.80
CA GLU A 84 -19.15 -0.05 -13.88
C GLU A 84 -19.25 1.48 -13.73
N HIS A 85 -19.21 1.99 -12.50
CA HIS A 85 -19.23 3.43 -12.23
C HIS A 85 -17.86 4.11 -12.31
N TYR A 86 -16.79 3.31 -12.42
CA TYR A 86 -15.39 3.78 -12.48
C TYR A 86 -14.67 3.23 -13.70
N PRO A 87 -15.02 3.66 -14.92
CA PRO A 87 -14.42 3.13 -16.17
C PRO A 87 -12.90 3.37 -16.25
N GLU A 88 -12.39 4.33 -15.50
CA GLU A 88 -10.95 4.62 -15.39
C GLU A 88 -10.19 3.64 -14.50
N LEU A 89 -10.88 2.83 -13.68
CA LEU A 89 -10.30 1.85 -12.77
C LEU A 89 -10.52 0.43 -13.27
N THR A 90 -9.61 -0.47 -12.91
CA THR A 90 -9.70 -1.90 -13.22
C THR A 90 -10.02 -2.67 -11.94
N LEU A 91 -11.03 -3.54 -12.00
CA LEU A 91 -11.33 -4.48 -10.93
C LEU A 91 -10.37 -5.67 -10.97
N ARG A 92 -9.73 -5.97 -9.84
CA ARG A 92 -8.94 -7.18 -9.67
C ARG A 92 -9.07 -7.75 -8.26
N THR A 93 -8.70 -9.00 -8.09
CA THR A 93 -8.60 -9.67 -6.79
C THR A 93 -7.15 -9.69 -6.33
N GLU A 94 -6.90 -9.27 -5.11
CA GLU A 94 -5.63 -9.47 -4.43
C GLU A 94 -5.73 -10.73 -3.56
N PRO A 95 -4.79 -11.69 -3.70
CA PRO A 95 -4.84 -12.91 -2.91
C PRO A 95 -4.57 -12.64 -1.42
N ALA A 96 -5.08 -13.51 -0.56
CA ALA A 96 -4.74 -13.51 0.85
C ALA A 96 -3.22 -13.66 1.03
N HIS A 97 -2.64 -12.87 1.93
CA HIS A 97 -1.21 -12.86 2.20
C HIS A 97 -0.90 -12.35 3.59
N ARG A 98 0.35 -12.47 3.98
CA ARG A 98 0.90 -11.87 5.21
C ARG A 98 1.76 -10.68 4.82
N GLU A 99 1.73 -9.64 5.63
CA GLU A 99 2.61 -8.49 5.45
C GLU A 99 3.22 -8.02 6.78
N ALA A 100 4.48 -7.63 6.71
CA ALA A 100 5.16 -6.89 7.76
C ALA A 100 4.96 -5.40 7.49
N PHE A 101 4.73 -4.60 8.51
CA PHE A 101 4.47 -3.18 8.35
C PHE A 101 5.07 -2.33 9.47
N VAL A 102 5.30 -1.09 9.14
CA VAL A 102 5.75 -0.02 10.05
C VAL A 102 4.76 1.12 9.98
N ALA A 103 4.16 1.46 11.12
CA ALA A 103 3.35 2.67 11.23
C ALA A 103 4.28 3.89 11.19
N VAL A 104 3.99 4.83 10.31
CA VAL A 104 4.80 6.03 10.11
C VAL A 104 4.00 7.26 10.51
N PRO A 105 4.54 8.13 11.39
CA PRO A 105 3.85 9.34 11.77
C PRO A 105 3.71 10.28 10.58
N ALA A 106 2.52 10.84 10.46
CA ALA A 106 2.22 11.83 9.46
C ALA A 106 2.79 13.19 9.85
N GLY A 107 3.53 13.81 8.95
CA GLY A 107 3.97 15.20 9.06
C GLY A 107 3.10 16.15 8.22
N PRO A 108 3.31 17.46 8.32
CA PRO A 108 2.51 18.47 7.60
C PRO A 108 2.50 18.34 6.06
N GLY A 109 3.40 17.55 5.50
CA GLY A 109 3.53 17.31 4.05
C GLY A 109 3.29 15.87 3.61
N GLY A 110 2.75 15.01 4.49
CA GLY A 110 2.65 13.58 4.23
C GLY A 110 3.91 12.81 4.61
N ILE A 111 4.15 11.68 3.94
CA ILE A 111 5.35 10.88 4.16
C ILE A 111 6.57 11.61 3.59
N SER A 112 7.59 11.80 4.39
CA SER A 112 8.87 12.27 3.89
C SER A 112 9.69 11.10 3.35
N ALA A 113 10.57 11.36 2.38
CA ALA A 113 11.50 10.37 1.85
C ALA A 113 12.36 9.74 2.96
N VAL A 114 12.75 10.53 3.95
CA VAL A 114 13.53 10.06 5.11
C VAL A 114 12.74 9.06 5.95
N HIS A 115 11.47 9.35 6.25
CA HIS A 115 10.64 8.43 7.04
C HIS A 115 10.35 7.14 6.27
N PHE A 116 10.14 7.22 4.95
CA PHE A 116 10.00 6.05 4.10
C PHE A 116 11.26 5.18 4.12
N GLN A 117 12.43 5.79 3.96
CA GLN A 117 13.69 5.08 4.00
C GLN A 117 13.91 4.38 5.36
N LEU A 118 13.68 5.09 6.47
CA LEU A 118 13.81 4.51 7.82
C LEU A 118 12.84 3.35 8.07
N ALA A 119 11.61 3.44 7.52
CA ALA A 119 10.66 2.34 7.59
C ALA A 119 11.14 1.11 6.79
N MET A 120 11.71 1.32 5.61
CA MET A 120 12.28 0.24 4.80
C MET A 120 13.49 -0.41 5.48
N GLU A 121 14.38 0.38 6.07
CA GLU A 121 15.51 -0.14 6.84
C GLU A 121 15.06 -0.98 8.03
N ALA A 122 14.01 -0.55 8.75
CA ALA A 122 13.43 -1.31 9.85
C ALA A 122 12.83 -2.65 9.38
N LEU A 123 12.11 -2.66 8.26
CA LEU A 123 11.55 -3.89 7.68
C LEU A 123 12.64 -4.87 7.24
N GLN A 124 13.70 -4.38 6.63
CA GLN A 124 14.85 -5.21 6.21
C GLN A 124 15.59 -5.79 7.41
N ALA A 125 15.85 -4.98 8.44
CA ALA A 125 16.50 -5.44 9.68
C ALA A 125 15.66 -6.51 10.39
N TRP A 126 14.36 -6.27 10.49
CA TRP A 126 13.43 -7.24 11.08
C TRP A 126 13.44 -8.57 10.32
N ALA A 127 13.41 -8.55 8.99
CA ALA A 127 13.48 -9.77 8.18
C ALA A 127 14.76 -10.56 8.43
N GLN A 128 15.91 -9.88 8.53
CA GLN A 128 17.20 -10.50 8.84
C GLN A 128 17.24 -11.12 10.24
N GLU A 129 16.62 -10.47 11.21
CA GLU A 129 16.49 -11.01 12.58
C GLU A 129 15.64 -12.28 12.59
N GLN A 130 14.52 -12.30 11.86
CA GLN A 130 13.65 -13.47 11.78
C GLN A 130 14.33 -14.67 11.10
N GLU A 131 15.20 -14.43 10.11
CA GLU A 131 15.99 -15.50 9.48
C GLU A 131 16.96 -16.18 10.46
N GLN A 132 17.42 -15.47 11.50
CA GLN A 132 18.38 -15.99 12.49
C GLN A 132 17.70 -16.72 13.66
N ASP A 133 16.47 -16.35 14.00
CA ASP A 133 15.80 -16.84 15.22
C ASP A 133 14.99 -18.13 15.04
N HIS A 134 14.74 -18.57 13.83
CA HIS A 134 13.88 -19.73 13.54
C HIS A 134 14.67 -20.89 12.90
N GLU A 135 15.07 -21.86 13.71
CA GLU A 135 15.57 -23.14 13.23
C GLU A 135 14.51 -23.84 12.38
N GLY A 136 14.64 -23.76 11.04
CA GLY A 136 13.84 -24.49 10.08
C GLY A 136 12.72 -23.72 9.38
N GLU A 137 12.46 -22.46 9.71
CA GLU A 137 11.55 -21.60 8.96
C GLU A 137 12.31 -20.38 8.43
N ARG A 138 12.30 -20.19 7.12
CA ARG A 138 12.90 -19.04 6.48
C ARG A 138 11.83 -18.02 6.12
N LEU A 139 11.92 -16.82 6.69
CA LEU A 139 11.07 -15.72 6.36
C LEU A 139 11.73 -14.88 5.25
N THR A 140 11.02 -14.67 4.15
CA THR A 140 11.51 -13.89 3.01
C THR A 140 10.51 -12.80 2.67
N LEU A 141 10.98 -11.55 2.61
CA LEU A 141 10.17 -10.46 2.06
C LEU A 141 9.94 -10.71 0.56
N THR A 142 8.71 -10.58 0.10
CA THR A 142 8.30 -10.87 -1.29
C THR A 142 7.67 -9.64 -1.96
N PRO A 143 8.41 -8.51 -2.06
CA PRO A 143 7.88 -7.31 -2.72
C PRO A 143 7.64 -7.50 -4.22
N GLU A 144 8.33 -8.44 -4.85
CA GLU A 144 8.17 -8.78 -6.27
C GLU A 144 6.83 -9.45 -6.58
N ASP A 145 6.24 -10.16 -5.63
CA ASP A 145 4.99 -10.90 -5.84
C ASP A 145 3.75 -10.02 -5.70
N LEU A 146 3.72 -9.14 -4.70
CA LEU A 146 2.56 -8.32 -4.36
C LEU A 146 2.88 -6.83 -4.21
N GLY A 147 4.14 -6.45 -4.36
CA GLY A 147 4.65 -5.09 -4.32
C GLY A 147 4.82 -4.51 -2.92
N LEU A 148 5.75 -3.57 -2.81
CA LEU A 148 5.88 -2.70 -1.65
C LEU A 148 4.72 -1.71 -1.63
N ARG A 149 4.09 -1.51 -0.48
CA ARG A 149 2.90 -0.67 -0.40
C ARG A 149 2.94 0.37 0.70
N ILE A 150 2.26 1.47 0.44
CA ILE A 150 1.93 2.49 1.42
C ILE A 150 0.41 2.50 1.58
N ASN A 151 -0.06 2.19 2.78
CA ASN A 151 -1.48 2.19 3.11
C ASN A 151 -1.87 3.50 3.80
N TYR A 152 -2.99 4.09 3.36
CA TYR A 152 -3.56 5.31 3.89
C TYR A 152 -4.91 5.02 4.55
N PHE A 153 -5.07 5.37 5.82
CA PHE A 153 -6.22 4.93 6.63
C PHE A 153 -7.38 5.90 6.71
N ARG A 154 -7.22 7.15 6.25
CA ARG A 154 -8.28 8.14 6.29
C ARG A 154 -8.68 8.60 4.90
N THR A 155 -9.96 8.41 4.58
CA THR A 155 -10.64 8.94 3.40
C THR A 155 -11.52 10.15 3.77
N GLY A 156 -11.04 11.04 4.61
CA GLY A 156 -11.76 12.28 4.94
C GLY A 156 -11.40 13.41 3.97
N PRO A 157 -12.20 14.48 3.92
CA PRO A 157 -11.76 15.71 3.28
C PRO A 157 -10.46 16.15 3.94
N VAL A 158 -9.50 16.59 3.14
CA VAL A 158 -8.14 16.97 3.51
C VAL A 158 -8.13 18.26 4.37
N ALA A 159 -9.06 18.36 5.30
CA ALA A 159 -9.12 19.51 6.19
C ALA A 159 -8.35 19.28 7.48
N ASP A 160 -7.95 18.03 7.82
CA ASP A 160 -7.17 17.77 9.04
C ASP A 160 -6.83 16.32 9.32
N PRO A 161 -5.83 16.11 10.12
CA PRO A 161 -4.41 16.12 9.77
C PRO A 161 -4.10 14.92 8.89
N VAL A 162 -2.95 14.96 8.25
CA VAL A 162 -2.38 13.91 7.39
C VAL A 162 -2.81 12.52 7.86
N PRO A 163 -3.35 11.67 6.97
CA PRO A 163 -3.83 10.35 7.36
C PRO A 163 -2.72 9.53 7.99
N ASP A 164 -3.07 8.77 9.01
CA ASP A 164 -2.17 7.73 9.48
C ASP A 164 -1.87 6.79 8.32
N PHE A 165 -0.62 6.43 8.14
CA PHE A 165 -0.22 5.51 7.10
C PHE A 165 0.82 4.52 7.63
N ASP A 166 0.96 3.43 6.93
CA ASP A 166 2.05 2.51 7.14
C ASP A 166 2.76 2.15 5.84
N VAL A 167 4.00 1.74 5.96
CA VAL A 167 4.77 1.11 4.89
C VAL A 167 4.74 -0.39 5.15
N ALA A 168 4.33 -1.17 4.18
CA ALA A 168 4.17 -2.61 4.31
C ALA A 168 4.85 -3.37 3.18
N VAL A 169 5.35 -4.56 3.50
CA VAL A 169 5.96 -5.49 2.55
C VAL A 169 5.36 -6.87 2.78
N PRO A 170 4.81 -7.50 1.74
CA PRO A 170 4.42 -8.90 1.80
C PRO A 170 5.60 -9.81 2.13
N PHE A 171 5.36 -10.88 2.86
CA PHE A 171 6.36 -11.89 3.15
C PHE A 171 5.81 -13.31 3.07
N ALA A 172 6.68 -14.24 2.78
CA ALA A 172 6.41 -15.67 2.82
C ALA A 172 7.26 -16.34 3.91
N VAL A 173 6.74 -17.44 4.44
CA VAL A 173 7.46 -18.32 5.37
C VAL A 173 7.63 -19.66 4.66
N GLU A 174 8.87 -20.01 4.36
CA GLU A 174 9.24 -21.30 3.80
C GLU A 174 9.65 -22.24 4.95
N ARG A 175 9.13 -23.46 4.89
CA ARG A 175 9.45 -24.53 5.84
C ARG A 175 10.48 -25.49 5.27
#